data_95ab6ebc7922790577c8ea62eebb28d7
#
_entry.id   95ab6ebc7922790577c8ea62eebb28d7
#
_cell.length_a   1.000
_cell.length_b   1.000
_cell.length_c   1.000
_cell.angle_alpha   90.00
_cell.angle_beta   90.00
_cell.angle_gamma   90.00
#
_symmetry.space_group_name_H-M   'P 1'
#
loop_
_entity.id
_entity.type
_entity.pdbx_description
1 polymer ?
#
loop_
_entity_poly.entity_id
_entity_poly.type
_entity_poly.pdbx_seq_one_letter_code
_entity_poly.pdbx_strand_id
1 'polypeptide(L)'
;MQYLVFDIETAPEPDDVLEGLFTFDESAVKNYRLLTTDFDPGEVKLGNMKDPAKIEAKIEAARLKFTMDKAAVTDQIETARMESWQTFQDRAALSPLTGRVLAIGWWNLDTSNTFVAHVDGETEPITENVLIENFLCMADAVLSDGGSLIGHNIIGFDFPFLLRRGLKFGIRPPKTIVNALAQYRPSNLIDTMREWQFGNRAEGFVKLDQLAAFFGTQRKTGDGADFHKKFFGTFEERQEALAYCRNDVVMTAEIAAKMRLIAMPAKQAAAQSESPPEPPKQEEPQREHNAAPTVAQQDDIY
;
A
#
# COMPACT_ATOMS: atom_id res chain seq x y z
N MET A 1 -16.67 -19.88 19.23
CA MET A 1 -16.85 -18.51 18.68
C MET A 1 -15.79 -18.36 17.62
N GLN A 2 -16.17 -18.11 16.39
CA GLN A 2 -15.24 -18.04 15.25
C GLN A 2 -14.54 -16.68 15.25
N TYR A 3 -13.20 -16.69 15.15
CA TYR A 3 -12.38 -15.48 15.01
C TYR A 3 -11.68 -15.51 13.66
N LEU A 4 -11.81 -14.42 12.91
CA LEU A 4 -11.08 -14.18 11.67
C LEU A 4 -10.23 -12.92 11.84
N VAL A 5 -8.92 -13.09 11.86
CA VAL A 5 -7.96 -11.97 11.83
C VAL A 5 -7.65 -11.65 10.39
N PHE A 6 -7.59 -10.37 10.02
CA PHE A 6 -7.27 -9.98 8.64
C PHE A 6 -6.54 -8.63 8.57
N ASP A 7 -5.91 -8.41 7.43
CA ASP A 7 -5.22 -7.19 7.04
C ASP A 7 -5.27 -7.04 5.52
N ILE A 8 -5.22 -5.81 4.99
CA ILE A 8 -5.20 -5.54 3.56
C ILE A 8 -3.93 -4.81 3.14
N GLU A 9 -3.46 -5.14 1.94
CA GLU A 9 -2.36 -4.44 1.30
C GLU A 9 -2.85 -3.70 0.07
N THR A 10 -2.45 -2.44 -0.03
CA THR A 10 -2.93 -1.53 -1.06
C THR A 10 -1.79 -0.97 -1.91
N ALA A 11 -2.11 -0.54 -3.12
CA ALA A 11 -1.20 0.14 -4.03
C ALA A 11 -1.85 1.39 -4.62
N PRO A 12 -1.08 2.33 -5.16
CA PRO A 12 -1.61 3.33 -6.05
C PRO A 12 -2.32 2.72 -7.26
N GLU A 13 -3.35 3.38 -7.79
CA GLU A 13 -3.80 3.12 -9.15
C GLU A 13 -2.65 3.39 -10.14
N PRO A 14 -2.67 2.84 -11.37
CA PRO A 14 -1.68 3.16 -12.39
C PRO A 14 -1.58 4.65 -12.69
N ASP A 15 -0.40 5.10 -13.12
CA ASP A 15 -0.10 6.54 -13.29
C ASP A 15 -1.05 7.23 -14.27
N ASP A 16 -1.48 6.57 -15.35
CA ASP A 16 -2.46 7.07 -16.31
C ASP A 16 -3.83 7.37 -15.67
N VAL A 17 -4.24 6.58 -14.67
CA VAL A 17 -5.45 6.81 -13.89
C VAL A 17 -5.23 7.97 -12.90
N LEU A 18 -4.07 7.99 -12.23
CA LEU A 18 -3.73 9.03 -11.24
C LEU A 18 -3.61 10.41 -11.89
N GLU A 19 -3.04 10.51 -13.10
CA GLU A 19 -2.95 11.75 -13.87
C GLU A 19 -4.33 12.36 -14.13
N GLY A 20 -5.32 11.52 -14.42
CA GLY A 20 -6.71 11.96 -14.59
C GLY A 20 -7.40 12.43 -13.31
N LEU A 21 -6.85 12.08 -12.14
CA LEU A 21 -7.40 12.46 -10.82
C LEU A 21 -6.62 13.61 -10.16
N PHE A 22 -5.41 13.87 -10.64
CA PHE A 22 -4.56 14.90 -10.07
C PHE A 22 -5.03 16.30 -10.43
N THR A 23 -5.08 17.16 -9.44
CA THR A 23 -5.39 18.58 -9.63
C THR A 23 -4.33 19.43 -8.92
N PHE A 24 -3.90 20.49 -9.60
CA PHE A 24 -2.93 21.42 -9.05
C PHE A 24 -3.40 22.86 -9.29
N ASP A 25 -3.48 23.65 -8.23
CA ASP A 25 -3.87 25.06 -8.32
C ASP A 25 -2.62 25.94 -8.43
N GLU A 26 -2.30 26.35 -9.64
CA GLU A 26 -1.17 27.24 -9.92
C GLU A 26 -1.30 28.59 -9.24
N SER A 27 -2.54 29.06 -9.04
CA SER A 27 -2.81 30.38 -8.44
C SER A 27 -2.38 30.46 -6.95
N ALA A 28 -2.21 29.29 -6.30
CA ALA A 28 -1.70 29.21 -4.93
C ALA A 28 -0.20 29.49 -4.84
N VAL A 29 0.54 29.45 -5.96
CA VAL A 29 1.99 29.71 -5.96
C VAL A 29 2.26 31.20 -5.76
N LYS A 30 3.25 31.49 -4.92
CA LYS A 30 3.63 32.86 -4.61
C LYS A 30 3.94 33.66 -5.88
N ASN A 31 3.41 34.89 -5.95
CA ASN A 31 3.58 35.82 -7.06
C ASN A 31 2.94 35.35 -8.40
N TYR A 32 2.05 34.34 -8.40
CA TYR A 32 1.32 33.88 -9.60
C TYR A 32 0.72 35.03 -10.43
N ARG A 33 0.20 36.06 -9.77
CA ARG A 33 -0.38 37.26 -10.44
C ARG A 33 0.59 37.92 -11.42
N LEU A 34 1.91 37.80 -11.22
CA LEU A 34 2.90 38.39 -12.10
C LEU A 34 2.78 37.81 -13.53
N LEU A 35 2.36 36.55 -13.67
CA LEU A 35 2.18 35.90 -14.98
C LEU A 35 1.04 36.50 -15.80
N THR A 36 -0.01 36.97 -15.12
CA THR A 36 -1.21 37.59 -15.74
C THR A 36 -1.13 39.09 -15.85
N THR A 37 -0.03 39.70 -15.37
CA THR A 37 0.20 41.14 -15.38
C THR A 37 1.12 41.52 -16.53
N ASP A 38 0.86 42.61 -17.23
CA ASP A 38 1.78 43.18 -18.22
C ASP A 38 2.71 44.20 -17.56
N PHE A 39 3.90 44.39 -18.16
CA PHE A 39 4.84 45.38 -17.69
C PHE A 39 4.31 46.79 -18.03
N ASP A 40 4.10 47.64 -17.01
CA ASP A 40 3.73 49.04 -17.16
C ASP A 40 4.95 49.96 -16.92
N PRO A 41 5.48 50.61 -17.97
CA PRO A 41 6.56 51.59 -17.80
C PRO A 41 6.20 52.74 -16.87
N GLY A 42 4.88 53.09 -16.74
CA GLY A 42 4.40 54.16 -15.89
C GLY A 42 4.56 53.87 -14.38
N GLU A 43 4.62 52.61 -14.00
CA GLU A 43 4.88 52.19 -12.59
C GLU A 43 6.34 52.29 -12.16
N VAL A 44 7.26 52.52 -13.11
CA VAL A 44 8.70 52.62 -12.82
C VAL A 44 9.00 53.90 -12.04
N LYS A 45 9.42 53.75 -10.80
CA LYS A 45 9.77 54.90 -9.93
C LYS A 45 11.04 55.60 -10.46
N LEU A 46 10.87 56.70 -11.22
CA LEU A 46 11.95 57.44 -11.82
C LEU A 46 12.63 58.43 -10.85
N GLY A 47 11.98 58.81 -9.73
CA GLY A 47 12.49 59.82 -8.79
C GLY A 47 12.61 61.19 -9.46
N ASN A 48 13.70 61.94 -9.16
CA ASN A 48 13.96 63.25 -9.72
C ASN A 48 14.76 63.21 -11.04
N MET A 49 14.77 62.10 -11.76
CA MET A 49 15.54 61.91 -13.00
C MET A 49 14.97 62.75 -14.12
N LYS A 50 15.83 63.57 -14.79
CA LYS A 50 15.42 64.46 -15.89
C LYS A 50 16.07 64.11 -17.24
N ASP A 51 17.16 63.32 -17.18
CA ASP A 51 17.89 62.90 -18.38
C ASP A 51 17.13 61.81 -19.11
N PRO A 52 16.70 62.02 -20.37
CA PRO A 52 15.90 61.03 -21.12
C PRO A 52 16.60 59.70 -21.31
N ALA A 53 17.91 59.70 -21.59
CA ALA A 53 18.68 58.47 -21.79
C ALA A 53 18.77 57.64 -20.53
N LYS A 54 18.89 58.27 -19.35
CA LYS A 54 18.89 57.56 -18.06
C LYS A 54 17.52 57.04 -17.69
N ILE A 55 16.46 57.76 -18.07
CA ILE A 55 15.07 57.32 -17.89
C ILE A 55 14.81 56.05 -18.70
N GLU A 56 15.14 56.07 -19.99
CA GLU A 56 15.01 54.92 -20.87
C GLU A 56 15.79 53.68 -20.40
N ALA A 57 17.06 53.88 -20.03
CA ALA A 57 17.88 52.79 -19.48
C ALA A 57 17.29 52.18 -18.19
N LYS A 58 16.66 53.01 -17.33
CA LYS A 58 15.98 52.52 -16.11
C LYS A 58 14.70 51.77 -16.40
N ILE A 59 13.91 52.18 -17.39
CA ILE A 59 12.72 51.47 -17.83
C ILE A 59 13.10 50.13 -18.42
N GLU A 60 14.12 50.08 -19.28
CA GLU A 60 14.59 48.83 -19.86
C GLU A 60 15.14 47.86 -18.79
N ALA A 61 15.91 48.34 -17.80
CA ALA A 61 16.34 47.51 -16.71
C ALA A 61 15.18 46.96 -15.87
N ALA A 62 14.13 47.75 -15.65
CA ALA A 62 12.92 47.32 -14.98
C ALA A 62 12.14 46.28 -15.79
N ARG A 63 12.06 46.44 -17.13
CA ARG A 63 11.45 45.49 -18.04
C ARG A 63 12.17 44.16 -18.03
N LEU A 64 13.49 44.17 -18.10
CA LEU A 64 14.31 42.96 -18.02
C LEU A 64 14.10 42.24 -16.69
N LYS A 65 14.13 42.99 -15.57
CA LYS A 65 13.83 42.41 -14.26
C LYS A 65 12.45 41.79 -14.20
N PHE A 66 11.43 42.47 -14.70
CA PHE A 66 10.06 41.93 -14.74
C PHE A 66 9.98 40.62 -15.54
N THR A 67 10.69 40.52 -16.68
CA THR A 67 10.75 39.30 -17.49
C THR A 67 11.44 38.16 -16.72
N MET A 68 12.54 38.46 -16.01
CA MET A 68 13.25 37.48 -15.18
C MET A 68 12.38 37.02 -14.01
N ASP A 69 11.68 37.94 -13.36
CA ASP A 69 10.77 37.63 -12.27
C ASP A 69 9.60 36.74 -12.74
N LYS A 70 9.04 37.00 -13.95
CA LYS A 70 8.05 36.10 -14.57
C LYS A 70 8.58 34.70 -14.81
N ALA A 71 9.79 34.59 -15.41
CA ALA A 71 10.43 33.29 -15.65
C ALA A 71 10.63 32.53 -14.33
N ALA A 72 11.12 33.21 -13.28
CA ALA A 72 11.29 32.61 -11.96
C ALA A 72 9.97 32.10 -11.35
N VAL A 73 8.86 32.79 -11.59
CA VAL A 73 7.52 32.31 -11.15
C VAL A 73 7.10 31.07 -11.93
N THR A 74 7.37 31.00 -13.24
CA THR A 74 7.08 29.82 -14.06
C THR A 74 7.85 28.60 -13.53
N ASP A 75 9.16 28.76 -13.27
CA ASP A 75 9.98 27.68 -12.71
C ASP A 75 9.48 27.24 -11.32
N GLN A 76 9.03 28.17 -10.49
CA GLN A 76 8.42 27.86 -9.18
C GLN A 76 7.13 27.07 -9.32
N ILE A 77 6.29 27.37 -10.31
CA ILE A 77 5.05 26.61 -10.58
C ILE A 77 5.37 25.18 -11.01
N GLU A 78 6.33 25.00 -11.92
CA GLU A 78 6.74 23.66 -12.37
C GLU A 78 7.29 22.82 -11.21
N THR A 79 8.15 23.43 -10.39
CA THR A 79 8.68 22.76 -9.19
C THR A 79 7.58 22.38 -8.21
N ALA A 80 6.70 23.32 -7.87
CA ALA A 80 5.59 23.08 -6.95
C ALA A 80 4.61 22.01 -7.48
N ARG A 81 4.37 21.98 -8.80
CA ARG A 81 3.55 20.95 -9.45
C ARG A 81 4.19 19.57 -9.32
N MET A 82 5.50 19.43 -9.57
CA MET A 82 6.23 18.17 -9.40
C MET A 82 6.21 17.67 -7.96
N GLU A 83 6.47 18.55 -7.00
CA GLU A 83 6.42 18.21 -5.57
C GLU A 83 5.01 17.80 -5.12
N SER A 84 3.99 18.50 -5.63
CA SER A 84 2.59 18.17 -5.36
C SER A 84 2.19 16.82 -5.96
N TRP A 85 2.63 16.53 -7.18
CA TRP A 85 2.44 15.24 -7.84
C TRP A 85 3.09 14.10 -7.06
N GLN A 86 4.35 14.26 -6.65
CA GLN A 86 5.04 13.25 -5.84
C GLN A 86 4.30 12.98 -4.52
N THR A 87 3.87 14.05 -3.83
CA THR A 87 3.09 13.94 -2.59
C THR A 87 1.76 13.23 -2.82
N PHE A 88 1.11 13.48 -3.96
CA PHE A 88 -0.14 12.81 -4.34
C PHE A 88 0.08 11.32 -4.60
N GLN A 89 1.13 10.95 -5.36
CA GLN A 89 1.50 9.55 -5.60
C GLN A 89 1.84 8.80 -4.30
N ASP A 90 2.63 9.40 -3.42
CA ASP A 90 3.05 8.80 -2.14
C ASP A 90 1.86 8.45 -1.22
N ARG A 91 0.75 9.17 -1.38
CA ARG A 91 -0.47 8.96 -0.60
C ARG A 91 -1.56 8.20 -1.33
N ALA A 92 -1.38 7.95 -2.61
CA ALA A 92 -2.43 7.38 -3.45
C ALA A 92 -2.91 6.01 -2.96
N ALA A 93 -2.01 5.17 -2.45
CA ALA A 93 -2.35 3.86 -1.88
C ALA A 93 -3.23 3.94 -0.61
N LEU A 94 -3.26 5.08 0.08
CA LEU A 94 -4.00 5.24 1.33
C LEU A 94 -5.45 5.70 1.13
N SER A 95 -5.86 6.00 -0.09
CA SER A 95 -7.21 6.46 -0.41
C SER A 95 -7.90 5.51 -1.39
N PRO A 96 -9.12 5.06 -1.12
CA PRO A 96 -9.87 4.20 -2.05
C PRO A 96 -10.24 4.89 -3.37
N LEU A 97 -10.05 6.20 -3.49
CA LEU A 97 -10.26 6.95 -4.73
C LEU A 97 -9.07 6.85 -5.68
N THR A 98 -7.87 6.74 -5.13
CA THR A 98 -6.60 6.77 -5.86
C THR A 98 -5.76 5.51 -5.67
N GLY A 99 -6.21 4.60 -4.80
CA GLY A 99 -5.56 3.32 -4.53
C GLY A 99 -6.45 2.14 -4.90
N ARG A 100 -5.85 0.95 -4.90
CA ARG A 100 -6.46 -0.34 -5.16
C ARG A 100 -5.98 -1.40 -4.17
N VAL A 101 -6.76 -2.46 -3.95
CA VAL A 101 -6.39 -3.59 -3.10
C VAL A 101 -5.53 -4.56 -3.92
N LEU A 102 -4.36 -4.92 -3.41
CA LEU A 102 -3.47 -5.92 -4.02
C LEU A 102 -3.57 -7.28 -3.36
N ALA A 103 -3.64 -7.31 -2.02
CA ALA A 103 -3.71 -8.55 -1.28
C ALA A 103 -4.59 -8.37 -0.03
N ILE A 104 -5.17 -9.49 0.40
CA ILE A 104 -5.87 -9.60 1.67
C ILE A 104 -5.30 -10.83 2.37
N GLY A 105 -4.69 -10.62 3.54
CA GLY A 105 -4.26 -11.68 4.42
C GLY A 105 -5.34 -11.98 5.45
N TRP A 106 -5.53 -13.26 5.78
CA TRP A 106 -6.39 -13.62 6.90
C TRP A 106 -5.94 -14.89 7.60
N TRP A 107 -6.32 -14.98 8.85
CA TRP A 107 -6.10 -16.13 9.69
C TRP A 107 -7.40 -16.54 10.37
N ASN A 108 -7.85 -17.75 10.09
CA ASN A 108 -8.92 -18.37 10.83
C ASN A 108 -8.32 -19.08 12.07
N LEU A 109 -8.56 -18.51 13.25
CA LEU A 109 -7.97 -19.01 14.50
C LEU A 109 -8.50 -20.40 14.86
N ASP A 110 -9.73 -20.77 14.46
CA ASP A 110 -10.32 -22.08 14.76
C ASP A 110 -9.61 -23.20 14.00
N THR A 111 -9.13 -22.92 12.77
CA THR A 111 -8.40 -23.90 11.94
C THR A 111 -6.89 -23.75 12.03
N SER A 112 -6.39 -22.70 12.68
CA SER A 112 -4.97 -22.33 12.74
C SER A 112 -4.29 -22.13 11.38
N ASN A 113 -5.06 -21.85 10.32
CA ASN A 113 -4.56 -21.65 8.97
C ASN A 113 -4.52 -20.15 8.63
N THR A 114 -3.39 -19.72 8.09
CA THR A 114 -3.17 -18.37 7.57
C THR A 114 -3.12 -18.41 6.04
N PHE A 115 -3.86 -17.52 5.42
CA PHE A 115 -3.98 -17.41 3.96
C PHE A 115 -3.64 -16.00 3.52
N VAL A 116 -3.21 -15.86 2.26
CA VAL A 116 -3.13 -14.59 1.56
C VAL A 116 -3.70 -14.79 0.17
N ALA A 117 -4.79 -14.10 -0.14
CA ALA A 117 -5.27 -13.97 -1.51
C ALA A 117 -4.78 -12.65 -2.08
N HIS A 118 -4.43 -12.63 -3.36
CA HIS A 118 -3.90 -11.44 -4.01
C HIS A 118 -4.37 -11.35 -5.45
N VAL A 119 -4.31 -10.16 -6.02
CA VAL A 119 -4.53 -9.98 -7.46
C VAL A 119 -3.37 -10.64 -8.18
N ASP A 120 -3.68 -11.52 -9.14
CA ASP A 120 -2.66 -12.09 -9.99
C ASP A 120 -2.34 -11.12 -11.12
N GLY A 121 -1.05 -11.01 -11.45
CA GLY A 121 -0.64 -10.33 -12.66
C GLY A 121 -1.21 -11.08 -13.88
N GLU A 122 -1.07 -10.56 -15.01
CA GLU A 122 -1.55 -10.78 -16.38
C GLU A 122 -2.17 -12.14 -16.81
N THR A 123 -2.03 -13.25 -16.09
CA THR A 123 -2.34 -14.60 -16.62
C THR A 123 -3.49 -15.35 -15.97
N GLU A 124 -3.91 -15.04 -14.75
CA GLU A 124 -5.09 -15.64 -14.14
C GLU A 124 -5.83 -14.61 -13.28
N PRO A 125 -7.13 -14.44 -13.50
CA PRO A 125 -7.77 -13.24 -13.02
C PRO A 125 -8.41 -13.41 -11.65
N ILE A 126 -7.63 -13.43 -10.59
CA ILE A 126 -8.17 -12.83 -9.38
C ILE A 126 -8.02 -11.33 -9.55
N THR A 127 -9.04 -10.70 -10.07
CA THR A 127 -9.10 -9.26 -10.19
C THR A 127 -9.47 -8.63 -8.85
N GLU A 128 -9.22 -7.35 -8.68
CA GLU A 128 -9.52 -6.65 -7.41
C GLU A 128 -10.99 -6.82 -6.98
N ASN A 129 -11.94 -6.79 -7.92
CA ASN A 129 -13.36 -6.97 -7.61
C ASN A 129 -13.65 -8.37 -7.06
N VAL A 130 -13.07 -9.43 -7.64
CA VAL A 130 -13.24 -10.82 -7.17
C VAL A 130 -12.61 -11.00 -5.79
N LEU A 131 -11.41 -10.43 -5.57
CA LEU A 131 -10.74 -10.46 -4.28
C LEU A 131 -11.58 -9.82 -3.18
N ILE A 132 -12.10 -8.62 -3.44
CA ILE A 132 -12.95 -7.89 -2.50
C ILE A 132 -14.27 -8.62 -2.25
N GLU A 133 -14.95 -9.08 -3.30
CA GLU A 133 -16.23 -9.77 -3.18
C GLU A 133 -16.13 -11.04 -2.34
N ASN A 134 -15.13 -11.88 -2.64
CA ASN A 134 -14.88 -13.11 -1.89
C ASN A 134 -14.59 -12.84 -0.41
N PHE A 135 -13.75 -11.83 -0.12
CA PHE A 135 -13.45 -11.48 1.26
C PHE A 135 -14.67 -10.93 1.99
N LEU A 136 -15.44 -10.03 1.37
CA LEU A 136 -16.65 -9.47 2.00
C LEU A 136 -17.71 -10.55 2.24
N CYS A 137 -17.87 -11.54 1.35
CA CYS A 137 -18.73 -12.69 1.57
C CYS A 137 -18.27 -13.54 2.77
N MET A 138 -16.97 -13.79 2.89
CA MET A 138 -16.41 -14.53 4.02
C MET A 138 -16.61 -13.75 5.34
N ALA A 139 -16.34 -12.46 5.36
CA ALA A 139 -16.53 -11.61 6.53
C ALA A 139 -18.00 -11.53 6.95
N ASP A 140 -18.91 -11.43 5.98
CA ASP A 140 -20.37 -11.46 6.20
C ASP A 140 -20.82 -12.77 6.85
N ALA A 141 -20.32 -13.91 6.37
CA ALA A 141 -20.61 -15.23 6.94
C ALA A 141 -20.12 -15.33 8.39
N VAL A 142 -18.89 -14.91 8.69
CA VAL A 142 -18.34 -14.92 10.04
C VAL A 142 -19.20 -14.09 11.00
N LEU A 143 -19.59 -12.88 10.60
CA LEU A 143 -20.45 -12.02 11.43
C LEU A 143 -21.87 -12.56 11.59
N SER A 144 -22.44 -13.15 10.53
CA SER A 144 -23.78 -13.74 10.54
C SER A 144 -23.87 -14.95 11.48
N ASP A 145 -22.78 -15.71 11.61
CA ASP A 145 -22.64 -16.85 12.52
C ASP A 145 -22.29 -16.41 13.98
N GLY A 146 -22.30 -15.10 14.25
CA GLY A 146 -21.97 -14.56 15.57
C GLY A 146 -20.48 -14.59 15.91
N GLY A 147 -19.61 -14.77 14.90
CA GLY A 147 -18.17 -14.68 15.03
C GLY A 147 -17.67 -13.22 15.12
N SER A 148 -16.36 -13.06 15.21
CA SER A 148 -15.73 -11.74 15.29
C SER A 148 -14.61 -11.58 14.26
N LEU A 149 -14.50 -10.38 13.71
CA LEU A 149 -13.42 -9.95 12.82
C LEU A 149 -12.41 -9.11 13.60
N ILE A 150 -11.15 -9.38 13.40
CA ILE A 150 -10.04 -8.80 14.16
C ILE A 150 -9.06 -8.17 13.19
N GLY A 151 -8.54 -7.00 13.53
CA GLY A 151 -7.45 -6.38 12.78
C GLY A 151 -6.90 -5.15 13.50
N HIS A 152 -5.99 -4.45 12.84
CA HIS A 152 -5.39 -3.23 13.35
C HIS A 152 -5.84 -2.04 12.52
N ASN A 153 -6.62 -1.13 13.12
CA ASN A 153 -7.24 0.01 12.43
C ASN A 153 -8.28 -0.39 11.36
N ILE A 154 -8.84 -1.58 11.44
CA ILE A 154 -9.81 -2.09 10.44
C ILE A 154 -11.06 -1.23 10.33
N ILE A 155 -11.47 -0.57 11.40
CA ILE A 155 -12.64 0.32 11.42
C ILE A 155 -12.30 1.68 10.78
N GLY A 156 -11.05 2.11 10.89
CA GLY A 156 -10.59 3.38 10.31
C GLY A 156 -10.11 3.29 8.87
N PHE A 157 -9.58 2.13 8.47
CA PHE A 157 -8.95 1.96 7.16
C PHE A 157 -9.51 0.79 6.36
N ASP A 158 -9.28 -0.46 6.77
CA ASP A 158 -9.50 -1.64 5.93
C ASP A 158 -10.94 -1.77 5.44
N PHE A 159 -11.90 -1.80 6.34
CA PHE A 159 -13.30 -1.90 5.94
C PHE A 159 -13.79 -0.71 5.12
N PRO A 160 -13.57 0.55 5.53
CA PRO A 160 -13.90 1.69 4.69
C PRO A 160 -13.26 1.64 3.30
N PHE A 161 -12.03 1.16 3.18
CA PHE A 161 -11.34 1.01 1.91
C PHE A 161 -12.01 -0.07 1.05
N LEU A 162 -12.16 -1.29 1.58
CA LEU A 162 -12.78 -2.43 0.89
C LEU A 162 -14.21 -2.11 0.43
N LEU A 163 -15.03 -1.52 1.30
CA LEU A 163 -16.43 -1.19 0.96
C LEU A 163 -16.52 -0.15 -0.14
N ARG A 164 -15.68 0.90 -0.10
CA ARG A 164 -15.67 1.94 -1.14
C ARG A 164 -15.13 1.41 -2.47
N ARG A 165 -14.09 0.57 -2.44
CA ARG A 165 -13.61 -0.11 -3.66
C ARG A 165 -14.66 -1.07 -4.20
N GLY A 166 -15.33 -1.82 -3.34
CA GLY A 166 -16.46 -2.67 -3.71
C GLY A 166 -17.57 -1.89 -4.43
N LEU A 167 -17.95 -0.71 -3.94
CA LEU A 167 -18.92 0.15 -4.62
C LEU A 167 -18.47 0.57 -6.02
N LYS A 168 -17.16 0.81 -6.26
CA LYS A 168 -16.63 1.09 -7.60
C LYS A 168 -16.94 -0.05 -8.59
N PHE A 169 -16.97 -1.29 -8.10
CA PHE A 169 -17.27 -2.49 -8.90
C PHE A 169 -18.74 -2.94 -8.85
N GLY A 170 -19.62 -2.14 -8.22
CA GLY A 170 -21.03 -2.49 -8.09
C GLY A 170 -21.32 -3.55 -7.01
N ILE A 171 -20.35 -3.90 -6.18
CA ILE A 171 -20.51 -4.83 -5.06
C ILE A 171 -21.32 -4.15 -3.97
N ARG A 172 -22.44 -4.78 -3.59
CA ARG A 172 -23.29 -4.27 -2.52
C ARG A 172 -22.65 -4.55 -1.16
N PRO A 173 -22.44 -3.51 -0.31
CA PRO A 173 -21.91 -3.71 1.03
C PRO A 173 -22.79 -4.67 1.86
N PRO A 174 -22.21 -5.70 2.48
CA PRO A 174 -22.94 -6.59 3.39
C PRO A 174 -23.53 -5.82 4.57
N LYS A 175 -24.82 -6.07 4.87
CA LYS A 175 -25.52 -5.35 5.95
C LYS A 175 -24.93 -5.63 7.33
N THR A 176 -24.42 -6.83 7.56
CA THR A 176 -23.75 -7.21 8.82
C THR A 176 -22.54 -6.33 9.09
N ILE A 177 -21.67 -6.14 8.08
CA ILE A 177 -20.48 -5.30 8.17
C ILE A 177 -20.88 -3.84 8.37
N VAL A 178 -21.82 -3.32 7.57
CA VAL A 178 -22.31 -1.94 7.68
C VAL A 178 -22.89 -1.67 9.07
N ASN A 179 -23.72 -2.60 9.58
CA ASN A 179 -24.31 -2.49 10.91
C ASN A 179 -23.25 -2.57 12.01
N ALA A 180 -22.26 -3.44 11.89
CA ALA A 180 -21.15 -3.54 12.83
C ALA A 180 -20.33 -2.25 12.89
N LEU A 181 -20.01 -1.66 11.73
CA LEU A 181 -19.28 -0.39 11.64
C LEU A 181 -20.08 0.81 12.19
N ALA A 182 -21.41 0.78 12.07
CA ALA A 182 -22.30 1.85 12.57
C ALA A 182 -22.44 1.84 14.10
N GLN A 183 -22.07 0.77 14.78
CA GLN A 183 -22.16 0.67 16.23
C GLN A 183 -21.10 1.56 16.90
N TYR A 184 -21.50 2.23 17.98
CA TYR A 184 -20.56 3.04 18.78
C TYR A 184 -19.46 2.19 19.43
N ARG A 185 -19.80 0.95 19.83
CA ARG A 185 -18.90 -0.07 20.37
C ARG A 185 -19.29 -1.42 19.77
N PRO A 186 -18.78 -1.76 18.60
CA PRO A 186 -19.08 -3.05 17.99
C PRO A 186 -18.44 -4.17 18.83
N SER A 187 -19.24 -5.18 19.19
CA SER A 187 -18.74 -6.32 19.98
C SER A 187 -18.06 -7.39 19.14
N ASN A 188 -18.30 -7.37 17.83
CA ASN A 188 -17.83 -8.36 16.86
C ASN A 188 -16.80 -7.80 15.85
N LEU A 189 -16.38 -6.53 16.01
CA LEU A 189 -15.22 -5.95 15.34
C LEU A 189 -14.18 -5.59 16.40
N ILE A 190 -13.12 -6.39 16.48
CA ILE A 190 -12.03 -6.20 17.43
C ILE A 190 -10.90 -5.45 16.71
N ASP A 191 -10.84 -4.15 16.92
CA ASP A 191 -9.81 -3.28 16.33
C ASP A 191 -8.74 -3.00 17.40
N THR A 192 -7.58 -3.64 17.26
CA THR A 192 -6.51 -3.55 18.27
C THR A 192 -6.02 -2.13 18.52
N MET A 193 -6.12 -1.24 17.53
CA MET A 193 -5.78 0.17 17.73
C MET A 193 -6.80 0.87 18.62
N ARG A 194 -8.11 0.62 18.41
CA ARG A 194 -9.17 1.21 19.23
C ARG A 194 -9.21 0.65 20.64
N GLU A 195 -8.97 -0.64 20.78
CA GLU A 195 -8.86 -1.29 22.10
C GLU A 195 -7.68 -0.73 22.89
N TRP A 196 -6.52 -0.49 22.21
CA TRP A 196 -5.37 0.18 22.83
C TRP A 196 -5.70 1.58 23.34
N GLN A 197 -6.49 2.34 22.61
CA GLN A 197 -6.86 3.70 22.97
C GLN A 197 -7.79 3.79 24.21
N PHE A 198 -8.41 2.71 24.65
CA PHE A 198 -9.35 2.69 25.78
C PHE A 198 -10.41 3.82 25.72
N GLY A 199 -10.84 4.18 24.50
CA GLY A 199 -11.79 5.27 24.25
C GLY A 199 -11.17 6.67 24.15
N ASN A 200 -9.86 6.82 24.38
CA ASN A 200 -9.14 8.09 24.22
C ASN A 200 -8.75 8.30 22.73
N ARG A 201 -9.70 8.78 21.94
CA ARG A 201 -9.48 9.05 20.51
C ARG A 201 -8.45 10.16 20.22
N ALA A 202 -8.13 10.97 21.22
CA ALA A 202 -7.12 12.04 21.10
C ALA A 202 -5.69 11.49 21.09
N GLU A 203 -5.48 10.24 21.50
CA GLU A 203 -4.17 9.59 21.50
C GLU A 203 -3.60 9.38 20.08
N GLY A 204 -4.46 9.44 19.06
CA GLY A 204 -4.06 9.35 17.68
C GLY A 204 -3.78 7.92 17.22
N PHE A 205 -3.07 7.81 16.09
CA PHE A 205 -2.71 6.55 15.46
C PHE A 205 -1.50 5.92 16.14
N VAL A 206 -1.60 4.65 16.55
CA VAL A 206 -0.48 3.83 17.01
C VAL A 206 -0.17 2.78 15.95
N LYS A 207 1.09 2.64 15.56
CA LYS A 207 1.51 1.64 14.57
C LYS A 207 1.46 0.23 15.16
N LEU A 208 1.07 -0.76 14.35
CA LEU A 208 1.07 -2.18 14.75
C LEU A 208 2.44 -2.61 15.29
N ASP A 209 3.54 -2.21 14.64
CA ASP A 209 4.90 -2.52 15.07
C ASP A 209 5.28 -1.89 16.43
N GLN A 210 4.70 -0.74 16.79
CA GLN A 210 4.89 -0.14 18.11
C GLN A 210 4.23 -0.97 19.20
N LEU A 211 3.03 -1.50 18.95
CA LEU A 211 2.36 -2.42 19.86
C LEU A 211 3.12 -3.76 19.97
N ALA A 212 3.62 -4.26 18.84
CA ALA A 212 4.46 -5.47 18.83
C ALA A 212 5.71 -5.29 19.72
N ALA A 213 6.38 -4.15 19.61
CA ALA A 213 7.52 -3.82 20.47
C ALA A 213 7.13 -3.75 21.95
N PHE A 214 6.01 -3.09 22.24
CA PHE A 214 5.52 -2.94 23.63
C PHE A 214 5.16 -4.27 24.28
N PHE A 215 4.49 -5.16 23.55
CA PHE A 215 4.07 -6.46 24.06
C PHE A 215 5.14 -7.55 23.96
N GLY A 216 6.28 -7.28 23.29
CA GLY A 216 7.35 -8.24 23.07
C GLY A 216 6.92 -9.40 22.15
N THR A 217 6.08 -9.11 21.15
CA THR A 217 5.67 -10.05 20.11
C THR A 217 6.59 -9.95 18.88
N GLN A 218 6.31 -10.76 17.86
CA GLN A 218 7.05 -10.70 16.60
C GLN A 218 6.93 -9.29 16.00
N ARG A 219 8.05 -8.79 15.43
CA ARG A 219 8.14 -7.46 14.81
C ARG A 219 7.89 -7.54 13.30
N LYS A 220 7.55 -6.39 12.70
CA LYS A 220 7.46 -6.27 11.25
C LYS A 220 8.77 -6.67 10.56
N THR A 221 8.65 -7.36 9.43
CA THR A 221 9.80 -7.80 8.62
C THR A 221 10.13 -6.80 7.49
N GLY A 222 9.33 -5.72 7.33
CA GLY A 222 9.49 -4.71 6.30
C GLY A 222 8.64 -3.48 6.54
N ASP A 223 8.56 -2.62 5.53
CA ASP A 223 7.68 -1.43 5.52
C ASP A 223 6.53 -1.66 4.53
N GLY A 224 5.29 -1.41 4.96
CA GLY A 224 4.10 -1.48 4.10
C GLY A 224 4.16 -0.54 2.89
N ALA A 225 4.88 0.57 3.00
CA ALA A 225 5.09 1.49 1.87
C ALA A 225 5.82 0.84 0.68
N ASP A 226 6.63 -0.20 0.92
CA ASP A 226 7.36 -0.93 -0.12
C ASP A 226 6.61 -2.16 -0.63
N PHE A 227 5.47 -2.52 -0.03
CA PHE A 227 4.72 -3.72 -0.41
C PHE A 227 4.42 -3.74 -1.91
N HIS A 228 3.83 -2.68 -2.45
CA HIS A 228 3.42 -2.63 -3.85
C HIS A 228 4.61 -2.72 -4.82
N LYS A 229 5.77 -2.13 -4.48
CA LYS A 229 6.99 -2.21 -5.29
C LYS A 229 7.49 -3.64 -5.38
N LYS A 230 7.57 -4.34 -4.24
CA LYS A 230 7.96 -5.74 -4.18
C LYS A 230 6.93 -6.65 -4.85
N PHE A 231 5.65 -6.36 -4.69
CA PHE A 231 4.56 -7.15 -5.29
C PHE A 231 4.62 -7.18 -6.82
N PHE A 232 5.02 -6.06 -7.45
CA PHE A 232 5.21 -5.97 -8.90
C PHE A 232 6.66 -6.20 -9.34
N GLY A 233 7.55 -6.55 -8.44
CA GLY A 233 8.95 -6.87 -8.71
C GLY A 233 9.17 -8.29 -9.21
N THR A 234 10.30 -8.89 -8.85
CA THR A 234 10.62 -10.28 -9.17
C THR A 234 9.71 -11.27 -8.44
N PHE A 235 9.75 -12.54 -8.84
CA PHE A 235 9.00 -13.59 -8.14
C PHE A 235 9.38 -13.67 -6.65
N GLU A 236 10.67 -13.58 -6.33
CA GLU A 236 11.19 -13.63 -4.97
C GLU A 236 10.70 -12.42 -4.16
N GLU A 237 10.76 -11.21 -4.72
CA GLU A 237 10.25 -9.99 -4.06
C GLU A 237 8.75 -10.09 -3.81
N ARG A 238 7.98 -10.64 -4.76
CA ARG A 238 6.54 -10.89 -4.57
C ARG A 238 6.29 -11.87 -3.42
N GLN A 239 7.07 -12.96 -3.32
CA GLN A 239 6.94 -13.91 -2.21
C GLN A 239 7.26 -13.25 -0.87
N GLU A 240 8.27 -12.38 -0.82
CA GLU A 240 8.56 -11.58 0.39
C GLU A 240 7.40 -10.66 0.76
N ALA A 241 6.79 -9.98 -0.22
CA ALA A 241 5.62 -9.13 0.02
C ALA A 241 4.43 -9.93 0.58
N LEU A 242 4.13 -11.10 0.00
CA LEU A 242 3.06 -11.98 0.50
C LEU A 242 3.37 -12.55 1.90
N ALA A 243 4.64 -12.85 2.18
CA ALA A 243 5.08 -13.27 3.52
C ALA A 243 4.92 -12.13 4.54
N TYR A 244 5.21 -10.88 4.14
CA TYR A 244 4.99 -9.69 4.95
C TYR A 244 3.50 -9.53 5.33
N CYS A 245 2.58 -9.58 4.36
CA CYS A 245 1.13 -9.53 4.61
C CYS A 245 0.68 -10.63 5.60
N ARG A 246 1.18 -11.88 5.41
CA ARG A 246 0.90 -12.98 6.33
C ARG A 246 1.40 -12.68 7.75
N ASN A 247 2.60 -12.11 7.87
CA ASN A 247 3.20 -11.77 9.15
C ASN A 247 2.39 -10.70 9.90
N ASP A 248 1.86 -9.68 9.21
CA ASP A 248 1.05 -8.63 9.83
C ASP A 248 -0.25 -9.20 10.43
N VAL A 249 -0.87 -10.18 9.77
CA VAL A 249 -2.04 -10.91 10.28
C VAL A 249 -1.69 -11.69 11.56
N VAL A 250 -0.58 -12.44 11.56
CA VAL A 250 -0.12 -13.21 12.72
C VAL A 250 0.22 -12.28 13.89
N MET A 251 0.95 -11.21 13.62
CA MET A 251 1.32 -10.21 14.62
C MET A 251 0.08 -9.54 15.25
N THR A 252 -0.92 -9.23 14.44
CA THR A 252 -2.19 -8.67 14.91
C THR A 252 -2.91 -9.63 15.87
N ALA A 253 -2.94 -10.93 15.55
CA ALA A 253 -3.51 -11.95 16.42
C ALA A 253 -2.75 -12.08 17.75
N GLU A 254 -1.42 -12.08 17.70
CA GLU A 254 -0.57 -12.13 18.90
C GLU A 254 -0.79 -10.91 19.80
N ILE A 255 -0.89 -9.71 19.23
CA ILE A 255 -1.19 -8.48 19.96
C ILE A 255 -2.58 -8.56 20.58
N ALA A 256 -3.60 -8.99 19.84
CA ALA A 256 -4.96 -9.16 20.37
C ALA A 256 -4.98 -10.16 21.54
N ALA A 257 -4.20 -11.24 21.47
CA ALA A 257 -4.05 -12.19 22.58
C ALA A 257 -3.33 -11.59 23.79
N LYS A 258 -2.26 -10.81 23.58
CA LYS A 258 -1.56 -10.07 24.65
C LYS A 258 -2.46 -9.05 25.34
N MET A 259 -3.35 -8.41 24.60
CA MET A 259 -4.38 -7.52 25.11
C MET A 259 -5.55 -8.28 25.77
N ARG A 260 -5.53 -9.62 25.79
CA ARG A 260 -6.57 -10.51 26.34
C ARG A 260 -7.94 -10.35 25.65
N LEU A 261 -7.95 -9.95 24.41
CA LEU A 261 -9.16 -9.84 23.60
C LEU A 261 -9.58 -11.19 23.01
N ILE A 262 -8.62 -12.09 22.80
CA ILE A 262 -8.81 -13.44 22.29
C ILE A 262 -7.90 -14.43 23.01
N ALA A 263 -8.21 -15.73 22.87
CA ALA A 263 -7.32 -16.82 23.26
C ALA A 263 -6.64 -17.41 22.01
N MET A 264 -5.31 -17.53 22.03
CA MET A 264 -4.59 -18.19 20.93
C MET A 264 -4.75 -19.72 21.03
N PRO A 265 -4.87 -20.42 19.88
CA PRO A 265 -4.87 -21.88 19.86
C PRO A 265 -3.55 -22.44 20.39
N ALA A 266 -3.64 -23.45 21.26
CA ALA A 266 -2.49 -24.00 22.00
C ALA A 266 -1.36 -24.58 21.12
N LYS A 267 -1.55 -24.77 19.81
CA LYS A 267 -0.64 -25.46 18.89
C LYS A 267 0.47 -24.63 18.24
N GLN A 268 0.45 -23.31 18.34
CA GLN A 268 1.43 -22.49 17.60
C GLN A 268 2.71 -22.13 18.35
N ALA A 269 2.80 -22.34 19.64
CA ALA A 269 4.07 -22.19 20.36
C ALA A 269 5.16 -23.21 19.92
N ALA A 270 4.77 -24.29 19.24
CA ALA A 270 5.69 -25.34 18.79
C ALA A 270 6.12 -25.24 17.31
N ALA A 271 5.37 -24.57 16.44
CA ALA A 271 5.65 -24.52 14.99
C ALA A 271 6.69 -23.47 14.58
N GLN A 272 7.05 -22.55 15.48
CA GLN A 272 8.08 -21.53 15.22
C GLN A 272 9.51 -22.03 15.44
N SER A 273 9.70 -23.28 15.86
CA SER A 273 11.03 -23.89 16.10
C SER A 273 11.51 -24.84 14.99
N GLU A 274 10.71 -25.12 13.98
CA GLU A 274 11.14 -25.95 12.86
C GLU A 274 11.71 -25.07 11.73
N SER A 275 13.03 -25.11 11.59
CA SER A 275 13.75 -24.61 10.42
C SER A 275 13.15 -25.20 9.14
N PRO A 276 13.14 -24.49 8.00
CA PRO A 276 12.65 -25.04 6.74
C PRO A 276 13.40 -26.34 6.42
N PRO A 277 12.72 -27.36 5.87
CA PRO A 277 13.38 -28.62 5.52
C PRO A 277 14.53 -28.34 4.55
N GLU A 278 15.70 -28.91 4.84
CA GLU A 278 16.84 -28.88 3.92
C GLU A 278 16.39 -29.37 2.54
N PRO A 279 16.82 -28.73 1.46
CA PRO A 279 16.51 -29.20 0.12
C PRO A 279 17.07 -30.63 -0.05
N PRO A 280 16.34 -31.51 -0.76
CA PRO A 280 16.79 -32.88 -0.95
C PRO A 280 18.18 -32.89 -1.59
N LYS A 281 19.12 -33.59 -0.95
CA LYS A 281 20.45 -33.81 -1.49
C LYS A 281 20.31 -34.50 -2.85
N GLN A 282 20.76 -33.82 -3.89
CA GLN A 282 20.86 -34.43 -5.22
C GLN A 282 21.85 -35.58 -5.12
N GLU A 283 21.37 -36.83 -5.30
CA GLU A 283 22.22 -37.96 -5.50
C GLU A 283 23.01 -37.77 -6.81
N GLU A 284 24.33 -37.75 -6.70
CA GLU A 284 25.22 -37.80 -7.87
C GLU A 284 24.93 -39.05 -8.68
N PRO A 285 24.79 -38.97 -10.03
CA PRO A 285 24.59 -40.14 -10.83
C PRO A 285 25.84 -41.02 -10.79
N GLN A 286 25.68 -42.26 -10.33
CA GLN A 286 26.71 -43.31 -10.37
C GLN A 286 27.19 -43.51 -11.83
N ARG A 287 28.47 -43.26 -12.07
CA ARG A 287 29.09 -43.55 -13.36
C ARG A 287 29.16 -45.08 -13.51
N GLU A 288 28.28 -45.63 -14.35
CA GLU A 288 28.46 -47.00 -14.85
C GLU A 288 29.71 -47.09 -15.72
N HIS A 289 30.65 -47.93 -15.28
CA HIS A 289 31.76 -48.40 -16.09
C HIS A 289 31.21 -49.34 -17.18
N ASN A 290 31.01 -48.82 -18.39
CA ASN A 290 30.80 -49.69 -19.54
C ASN A 290 32.13 -49.96 -20.21
N ALA A 291 32.52 -51.26 -20.13
CA ALA A 291 33.63 -51.85 -20.84
C ALA A 291 33.41 -51.79 -22.36
N ALA A 292 34.49 -51.51 -23.12
CA ALA A 292 34.51 -51.45 -24.53
C ALA A 292 34.22 -52.84 -25.18
N PRO A 293 33.44 -52.90 -26.26
CA PRO A 293 33.43 -54.08 -27.11
C PRO A 293 34.50 -53.99 -28.24
N THR A 294 35.15 -55.10 -28.39
CA THR A 294 36.16 -55.50 -29.33
C THR A 294 35.66 -55.33 -30.80
N VAL A 295 36.57 -54.88 -31.64
CA VAL A 295 36.44 -54.79 -33.10
C VAL A 295 36.31 -56.16 -33.70
N ALA A 296 35.30 -56.37 -34.55
CA ALA A 296 35.27 -57.40 -35.58
C ALA A 296 35.03 -56.76 -36.96
N GLN A 297 36.00 -56.94 -37.82
CA GLN A 297 35.93 -56.67 -39.25
C GLN A 297 34.94 -57.62 -39.92
N GLN A 298 34.23 -57.12 -40.91
CA GLN A 298 33.89 -57.83 -42.15
C GLN A 298 33.24 -56.87 -43.14
N ASP A 299 33.94 -56.61 -44.14
CA ASP A 299 33.87 -56.79 -45.61
C ASP A 299 32.48 -56.66 -46.26
N ASP A 300 32.52 -55.79 -47.30
CA ASP A 300 32.02 -55.86 -48.69
C ASP A 300 30.52 -55.96 -48.99
N ILE A 301 30.21 -55.14 -49.96
CA ILE A 301 29.40 -55.35 -51.20
C ILE A 301 28.09 -54.54 -51.31
N TYR A 302 28.18 -53.70 -52.39
CA TYR A 302 27.25 -52.96 -53.24
C TYR A 302 26.78 -51.58 -52.80
#